data_fce7d2c1ee9ff15b0189562ebeb339cf
#
_entry.id   fce7d2c1ee9ff15b0189562ebeb339cf
#
_cell.length_a   1.000
_cell.length_b   1.000
_cell.length_c   1.000
_cell.angle_alpha   90.00
_cell.angle_beta   90.00
_cell.angle_gamma   90.00
#
_symmetry.space_group_name_H-M   'P 1'
#
loop_
_entity.id
_entity.type
_entity.pdbx_description
1 polymer ?
#
loop_
_entity_poly.entity_id
_entity_poly.type
_entity_poly.pdbx_seq_one_letter_code
_entity_poly.pdbx_strand_id
1 'polypeptide(L)'
;MKDKNKKLFHSLLDLVLDKQDSEVDAGLDMNVSTLGYTASVWLMNVEDKKITGAKEYYTRIGDEAWAKTKDGKTEIVRDEDVLEALRNA
;
A
#
# COMPACT_ATOMS: atom_id res chain seq x y z
N MET A 1 7.18 -17.00 6.16
CA MET A 1 7.24 -15.51 6.23
C MET A 1 7.87 -15.09 7.54
N LYS A 2 8.78 -14.14 7.51
CA LYS A 2 9.40 -13.60 8.73
C LYS A 2 8.35 -12.88 9.59
N ASP A 3 8.50 -12.93 10.90
CA ASP A 3 7.57 -12.26 11.84
C ASP A 3 7.44 -10.77 11.56
N LYS A 4 8.53 -10.14 11.17
CA LYS A 4 8.56 -8.73 10.79
C LYS A 4 7.59 -8.44 9.62
N ASN A 5 7.57 -9.30 8.61
CA ASN A 5 6.68 -9.14 7.47
C ASN A 5 5.23 -9.40 7.85
N LYS A 6 4.97 -10.37 8.73
CA LYS A 6 3.62 -10.60 9.26
C LYS A 6 3.09 -9.35 9.94
N LYS A 7 3.88 -8.74 10.83
CA LYS A 7 3.49 -7.51 11.53
C LYS A 7 3.24 -6.37 10.55
N LEU A 8 4.09 -6.24 9.55
CA LEU A 8 3.92 -5.23 8.51
C LEU A 8 2.57 -5.39 7.80
N PHE A 9 2.25 -6.60 7.33
CA PHE A 9 1.02 -6.84 6.59
C PHE A 9 -0.22 -6.66 7.44
N HIS A 10 -0.18 -7.04 8.71
CA HIS A 10 -1.27 -6.76 9.66
C HIS A 10 -1.47 -5.25 9.81
N SER A 11 -0.39 -4.49 9.94
CA SER A 11 -0.47 -3.03 10.05
C SER A 11 -1.00 -2.38 8.78
N LEU A 12 -0.58 -2.85 7.61
CA LEU A 12 -1.08 -2.36 6.33
C LEU A 12 -2.58 -2.61 6.19
N LEU A 13 -3.02 -3.83 6.52
CA LEU A 13 -4.43 -4.19 6.46
C LEU A 13 -5.27 -3.30 7.39
N ASP A 14 -4.84 -3.13 8.64
CA ASP A 14 -5.54 -2.29 9.61
C ASP A 14 -5.68 -0.86 9.10
N LEU A 15 -4.60 -0.29 8.56
CA LEU A 15 -4.62 1.08 8.03
C LEU A 15 -5.54 1.23 6.82
N VAL A 16 -5.57 0.23 5.93
CA VAL A 16 -6.49 0.23 4.79
C VAL A 16 -7.94 0.17 5.25
N LEU A 17 -8.24 -0.71 6.21
CA LEU A 17 -9.59 -0.84 6.76
C LEU A 17 -10.05 0.44 7.46
N ASP A 18 -9.14 1.15 8.12
CA ASP A 18 -9.44 2.43 8.78
C ASP A 18 -9.79 3.54 7.77
N LYS A 19 -9.48 3.36 6.49
CA LYS A 19 -9.80 4.35 5.43
C LYS A 19 -11.17 4.13 4.78
N GLN A 20 -11.93 3.14 5.22
CA GLN A 20 -13.29 2.97 4.73
C GLN A 20 -14.11 4.23 5.04
N ASP A 21 -14.95 4.64 4.09
CA ASP A 21 -15.78 5.85 4.18
C ASP A 21 -15.00 7.18 4.16
N SER A 22 -13.71 7.15 3.80
CA SER A 22 -12.92 8.36 3.60
C SER A 22 -13.02 8.85 2.14
N GLU A 23 -12.44 10.02 1.86
CA GLU A 23 -12.36 10.57 0.49
C GLU A 23 -11.21 9.97 -0.34
N VAL A 24 -10.55 8.98 0.21
CA VAL A 24 -9.42 8.28 -0.43
C VAL A 24 -9.76 6.80 -0.48
N ASP A 25 -9.61 6.19 -1.64
CA ASP A 25 -9.64 4.75 -1.76
C ASP A 25 -8.25 4.20 -1.51
N ALA A 26 -8.08 3.48 -0.43
CA ALA A 26 -6.85 2.78 -0.10
C ALA A 26 -7.08 1.29 -0.26
N GLY A 27 -6.16 0.59 -0.91
CA GLY A 27 -6.28 -0.83 -1.14
C GLY A 27 -4.98 -1.58 -0.92
N LEU A 28 -5.11 -2.85 -0.57
CA LEU A 28 -3.99 -3.78 -0.40
C LEU A 28 -4.31 -5.04 -1.18
N ASP A 29 -3.38 -5.43 -2.05
CA ASP A 29 -3.43 -6.71 -2.74
C ASP A 29 -2.23 -7.52 -2.28
N MET A 30 -2.47 -8.74 -1.81
CA MET A 30 -1.40 -9.62 -1.35
C MET A 30 -1.68 -11.04 -1.83
N ASN A 31 -0.69 -11.63 -2.50
CA ASN A 31 -0.73 -13.00 -2.98
C ASN A 31 0.35 -13.80 -2.24
N VAL A 32 -0.06 -14.83 -1.49
CA VAL A 32 0.84 -15.60 -0.63
C VAL A 32 0.79 -17.08 -1.00
N SER A 33 1.96 -17.70 -1.11
CA SER A 33 2.09 -19.15 -1.26
C SER A 33 3.24 -19.65 -0.39
N THR A 34 3.45 -20.95 -0.36
CA THR A 34 4.59 -21.52 0.36
C THR A 34 5.93 -21.14 -0.24
N LEU A 35 5.94 -20.70 -1.51
CA LEU A 35 7.15 -20.29 -2.23
C LEU A 35 7.49 -18.81 -2.05
N GLY A 36 6.55 -18.01 -1.56
CA GLY A 36 6.77 -16.59 -1.37
C GLY A 36 5.48 -15.77 -1.41
N TYR A 37 5.64 -14.46 -1.57
CA TYR A 37 4.50 -13.55 -1.61
C TYR A 37 4.77 -12.34 -2.50
N THR A 38 3.69 -11.73 -2.96
CA THR A 38 3.72 -10.41 -3.60
C THR A 38 2.75 -9.50 -2.87
N ALA A 39 3.04 -8.22 -2.83
CA ALA A 39 2.17 -7.25 -2.19
C ALA A 39 2.16 -5.92 -2.96
N SER A 40 0.99 -5.31 -3.02
CA SER A 40 0.81 -3.98 -3.61
C SER A 40 -0.13 -3.18 -2.74
N VAL A 41 0.14 -1.88 -2.63
CA VAL A 41 -0.70 -0.91 -1.91
C VAL A 41 -0.97 0.24 -2.86
N TRP A 42 -2.21 0.72 -2.88
CA TRP A 42 -2.55 1.89 -3.69
C TRP A 42 -3.36 2.89 -2.90
N LEU A 43 -3.24 4.14 -3.32
CA LEU A 43 -4.03 5.25 -2.83
C LEU A 43 -4.62 5.95 -4.04
N MET A 44 -5.93 6.15 -4.04
CA MET A 44 -6.65 6.80 -5.13
C MET A 44 -7.54 7.89 -4.58
N ASN A 45 -7.66 8.98 -5.34
CA ASN A 45 -8.58 10.06 -5.01
C ASN A 45 -10.00 9.64 -5.36
N VAL A 46 -10.93 9.93 -4.47
CA VAL A 46 -12.34 9.62 -4.65
C VAL A 46 -13.14 10.91 -4.55
N GLU A 47 -14.06 11.12 -5.48
CA GLU A 47 -14.99 12.23 -5.48
C GLU A 47 -16.37 11.68 -5.87
N ASP A 48 -17.40 12.00 -5.05
CA ASP A 48 -18.77 11.49 -5.24
C ASP A 48 -18.82 9.95 -5.40
N LYS A 49 -18.03 9.23 -4.59
CA LYS A 49 -17.93 7.77 -4.60
C LYS A 49 -17.36 7.19 -5.90
N LYS A 50 -16.66 8.01 -6.69
CA LYS A 50 -16.00 7.57 -7.91
C LYS A 50 -14.51 7.85 -7.83
N ILE A 51 -13.72 6.93 -8.36
CA ILE A 51 -12.28 7.12 -8.45
C ILE A 51 -11.99 8.16 -9.53
N THR A 52 -11.35 9.26 -9.13
CA THR A 52 -11.00 10.36 -10.03
C THR A 52 -9.57 10.33 -10.52
N GLY A 53 -8.72 9.52 -9.91
CA GLY A 53 -7.34 9.35 -10.34
C GLY A 53 -6.48 8.61 -9.34
N ALA A 54 -5.41 8.02 -9.82
CA ALA A 54 -4.41 7.40 -8.98
C ALA A 54 -3.57 8.47 -8.28
N LYS A 55 -3.38 8.34 -6.96
CA LYS A 55 -2.52 9.22 -6.19
C LYS A 55 -1.13 8.63 -6.05
N GLU A 56 -1.06 7.39 -5.57
CA GLU A 56 0.19 6.67 -5.35
C GLU A 56 -0.03 5.17 -5.49
N TYR A 57 0.97 4.47 -5.99
CA TYR A 57 0.97 3.02 -6.10
C TYR A 57 2.30 2.46 -5.60
N TYR A 58 2.23 1.46 -4.73
CA TYR A 58 3.40 0.83 -4.12
C TYR A 58 3.42 -0.64 -4.43
N THR A 59 4.57 -1.16 -4.87
CA THR A 59 4.77 -2.58 -5.11
C THR A 59 5.98 -3.06 -4.32
N ARG A 60 5.82 -4.12 -3.54
CA ARG A 60 6.94 -4.66 -2.77
C ARG A 60 7.93 -5.36 -3.70
N ILE A 61 9.20 -5.00 -3.59
CA ILE A 61 10.27 -5.49 -4.47
C ILE A 61 11.37 -6.24 -3.73
N GLY A 62 11.35 -6.27 -2.40
CA GLY A 62 12.37 -6.95 -1.61
C GLY A 62 12.21 -6.71 -0.13
N ASP A 63 13.16 -7.14 0.67
CA ASP A 63 13.14 -6.88 2.11
C ASP A 63 13.13 -5.37 2.37
N GLU A 64 12.10 -4.91 3.07
CA GLU A 64 11.91 -3.51 3.46
C GLU A 64 11.84 -2.50 2.29
N ALA A 65 11.81 -2.97 1.06
CA ALA A 65 11.87 -2.11 -0.12
C ALA A 65 10.60 -2.20 -0.96
N TRP A 66 10.12 -1.04 -1.38
CA TRP A 66 8.94 -0.87 -2.24
C TRP A 66 9.28 0.05 -3.40
N ALA A 67 8.67 -0.23 -4.54
CA ALA A 67 8.67 0.70 -5.66
C ALA A 67 7.43 1.58 -5.56
N LYS A 68 7.62 2.88 -5.38
CA LYS A 68 6.55 3.87 -5.33
C LYS A 68 6.42 4.53 -6.69
N THR A 69 5.24 4.46 -7.28
CA THR A 69 4.93 5.14 -8.53
C THR A 69 3.97 6.31 -8.24
N LYS A 70 4.35 7.50 -8.67
CA LYS A 70 3.57 8.72 -8.53
C LYS A 70 3.87 9.64 -9.71
N ASP A 71 2.83 10.11 -10.38
CA ASP A 71 2.95 11.04 -11.52
C ASP A 71 3.90 10.51 -12.63
N GLY A 72 3.86 9.21 -12.89
CA GLY A 72 4.70 8.57 -13.89
C GLY A 72 6.15 8.36 -13.49
N LYS A 73 6.51 8.70 -12.26
CA LYS A 73 7.85 8.51 -11.72
C LYS A 73 7.85 7.37 -10.71
N THR A 74 8.95 6.61 -10.71
CA THR A 74 9.13 5.50 -9.77
C THR A 74 10.36 5.73 -8.93
N GLU A 75 10.23 5.55 -7.61
CA GLU A 75 11.33 5.63 -6.66
C GLU A 75 11.27 4.46 -5.68
N ILE A 76 12.40 4.15 -5.07
CA ILE A 76 12.48 3.10 -4.05
C ILE A 76 12.22 3.74 -2.68
N VAL A 77 11.26 3.18 -1.95
CA VAL A 77 10.91 3.62 -0.59
C VAL A 77 10.93 2.43 0.36
N ARG A 78 10.82 2.69 1.64
CA ARG A 78 10.88 1.66 2.68
C ARG A 78 9.48 1.38 3.26
N ASP A 79 9.37 0.29 4.02
CA ASP A 79 8.14 -0.10 4.71
C ASP A 79 7.51 1.07 5.48
N GLU A 80 8.33 1.84 6.21
CA GLU A 80 7.84 2.97 7.00
C GLU A 80 7.21 4.06 6.14
N ASP A 81 7.74 4.27 4.94
CA ASP A 81 7.19 5.28 4.02
C ASP A 81 5.79 4.89 3.56
N VAL A 82 5.57 3.60 3.30
CA VAL A 82 4.25 3.09 2.89
C VAL A 82 3.25 3.21 4.04
N LEU A 83 3.66 2.84 5.24
CA LEU A 83 2.82 2.96 6.44
C LEU A 83 2.44 4.42 6.69
N GLU A 84 3.40 5.33 6.59
CA GLU A 84 3.16 6.75 6.80
C GLU A 84 2.22 7.33 5.74
N ALA A 85 2.39 6.95 4.47
CA ALA A 85 1.50 7.38 3.40
C ALA A 85 0.05 6.96 3.68
N LEU A 86 -0.16 5.74 4.18
CA LEU A 86 -1.49 5.27 4.57
C LEU A 86 -2.05 6.04 5.77
N ARG A 87 -1.23 6.32 6.79
CA ARG A 87 -1.68 7.07 7.96
C ARG A 87 -2.11 8.49 7.60
N ASN A 88 -1.43 9.10 6.65
CA ASN A 88 -1.63 10.50 6.27
C ASN A 88 -2.64 10.69 5.12
N ALA A 89 -3.14 9.61 4.60
CA ALA A 89 -4.07 9.66 3.47
C ALA A 89 -5.48 10.13 3.87
#